data_f26c475735b631ca439aa4c20fe90abd
#
_entry.id   f26c475735b631ca439aa4c20fe90abd
#
_cell.length_a   1.000
_cell.length_b   1.000
_cell.length_c   1.000
_cell.angle_alpha   90.00
_cell.angle_beta   90.00
_cell.angle_gamma   90.00
#
_symmetry.space_group_name_H-M   'P 1'
#
loop_
_entity.id
_entity.type
_entity.pdbx_description
1 polymer ?
#
loop_
_entity_poly.entity_id
_entity_poly.type
_entity_poly.pdbx_seq_one_letter_code
_entity_poly.pdbx_strand_id
1 'polypeptide(L)'
;MNPDIVQTVYLDIYDCRSEYDFYNKFAVALMKQTANKMELAIENIKQFLVRLSPKISFSPDPVSDYSISLGITPKEYSPEEILELPELLAKRIGKHIVVCIDEFQQIGEWQDSITVQKRLRGVWQHQQHVSYCLFGSKQHMMTHLF
;
A
#
# COMPACT_ATOMS: atom_id res chain seq x y z
N MET A 1 20.82 7.00 4.01
CA MET A 1 20.34 5.66 3.67
C MET A 1 20.92 5.24 2.33
N ASN A 2 21.51 4.05 2.21
CA ASN A 2 22.11 3.60 0.97
C ASN A 2 21.03 3.16 -0.04
N PRO A 3 20.83 3.85 -1.17
CA PRO A 3 19.79 3.53 -2.17
C PRO A 3 20.00 2.18 -2.88
N ASP A 4 21.20 1.61 -2.78
CA ASP A 4 21.48 0.29 -3.35
C ASP A 4 20.94 -0.86 -2.49
N ILE A 5 20.67 -0.60 -1.20
CA ILE A 5 20.23 -1.59 -0.23
C ILE A 5 18.79 -1.34 0.21
N VAL A 6 18.35 -0.09 0.23
CA VAL A 6 17.05 0.34 0.74
C VAL A 6 16.29 1.14 -0.30
N GLN A 7 15.03 0.82 -0.47
CA GLN A 7 14.05 1.57 -1.26
C GLN A 7 13.03 2.21 -0.33
N THR A 8 12.89 3.52 -0.41
CA THR A 8 11.86 4.24 0.35
C THR A 8 10.62 4.44 -0.51
N VAL A 9 9.46 4.20 0.09
CA VAL A 9 8.15 4.46 -0.50
C VAL A 9 7.38 5.38 0.43
N TYR A 10 6.91 6.50 -0.07
CA TYR A 10 6.17 7.50 0.69
C TYR A 10 4.73 7.61 0.18
N LEU A 11 3.79 7.69 1.11
CA LEU A 11 2.39 8.01 0.82
C LEU A 11 1.77 8.84 1.94
N ASP A 12 0.93 9.78 1.56
CA ASP A 12 0.09 10.58 2.45
C ASP A 12 -1.35 10.06 2.33
N ILE A 13 -1.96 9.72 3.46
CA ILE A 13 -3.31 9.15 3.49
C ILE A 13 -4.37 10.11 4.02
N TYR A 14 -4.06 11.41 4.04
CA TYR A 14 -4.97 12.45 4.53
C TYR A 14 -6.34 12.42 3.84
N ASP A 15 -6.36 12.19 2.54
CA ASP A 15 -7.57 12.16 1.72
C ASP A 15 -8.28 10.80 1.67
N CYS A 16 -7.71 9.76 2.27
CA CYS A 16 -8.34 8.44 2.34
C CYS A 16 -9.52 8.45 3.29
N ARG A 17 -10.71 8.11 2.78
CA ARG A 17 -11.97 8.07 3.54
C ARG A 17 -12.34 6.68 4.02
N SER A 18 -11.70 5.66 3.48
CA SER A 18 -11.98 4.25 3.77
C SER A 18 -10.72 3.41 3.63
N GLU A 19 -10.78 2.17 4.13
CA GLU A 19 -9.71 1.20 3.92
C GLU A 19 -9.44 0.93 2.43
N TYR A 20 -10.45 1.02 1.58
CA TYR A 20 -10.30 0.79 0.13
C TYR A 20 -9.52 1.91 -0.55
N ASP A 21 -9.77 3.16 -0.19
CA ASP A 21 -8.97 4.29 -0.65
C ASP A 21 -7.50 4.10 -0.26
N PHE A 22 -7.27 3.64 0.96
CA PHE A 22 -5.94 3.33 1.47
C PHE A 22 -5.27 2.22 0.66
N TYR A 23 -5.93 1.10 0.43
CA TYR A 23 -5.34 -0.02 -0.32
C TYR A 23 -5.00 0.37 -1.75
N ASN A 24 -5.85 1.13 -2.41
CA ASN A 24 -5.58 1.67 -3.74
C ASN A 24 -4.34 2.56 -3.74
N LYS A 25 -4.31 3.52 -2.83
CA LYS A 25 -3.20 4.48 -2.72
C LYS A 25 -1.88 3.79 -2.36
N PHE A 26 -1.95 2.83 -1.45
CA PHE A 26 -0.82 2.02 -1.01
C PHE A 26 -0.22 1.21 -2.17
N ALA A 27 -1.04 0.47 -2.90
CA ALA A 27 -0.59 -0.31 -4.06
C ALA A 27 0.01 0.59 -5.15
N VAL A 28 -0.64 1.71 -5.48
CA VAL A 28 -0.15 2.67 -6.47
C VAL A 28 1.18 3.29 -6.05
N ALA A 29 1.32 3.70 -4.79
CA ALA A 29 2.56 4.28 -4.28
C ALA A 29 3.72 3.28 -4.35
N LEU A 30 3.49 2.04 -3.93
CA LEU A 30 4.47 0.96 -4.04
C LEU A 30 4.92 0.78 -5.49
N MET A 31 3.99 0.65 -6.41
CA MET A 31 4.30 0.43 -7.81
C MET A 31 5.07 1.60 -8.44
N LYS A 32 4.60 2.82 -8.25
CA LYS A 32 5.24 4.01 -8.82
C LYS A 32 6.66 4.24 -8.32
N GLN A 33 6.93 3.91 -7.06
CA GLN A 33 8.21 4.23 -6.43
C GLN A 33 9.19 3.06 -6.43
N THR A 34 8.76 1.84 -6.75
CA THR A 34 9.61 0.66 -6.84
C THR A 34 9.80 0.14 -8.26
N ALA A 35 8.88 0.43 -9.16
CA ALA A 35 8.94 -0.02 -10.55
C ALA A 35 9.89 0.83 -11.41
N ASN A 36 10.45 0.22 -12.44
CA ASN A 36 11.15 0.97 -13.47
C ASN A 36 10.15 1.67 -14.41
N LYS A 37 10.65 2.57 -15.27
CA LYS A 37 9.79 3.37 -16.17
C LYS A 37 8.92 2.53 -17.13
N MET A 38 9.33 1.32 -17.48
CA MET A 38 8.55 0.43 -18.35
C MET A 38 7.40 -0.24 -17.62
N GLU A 39 7.53 -0.45 -16.32
CA GLU A 39 6.48 -1.03 -15.47
C GLU A 39 5.42 -0.01 -15.06
N LEU A 40 5.67 1.28 -15.32
CA LEU A 40 4.74 2.37 -15.00
C LEU A 40 3.58 2.52 -16.00
N ALA A 41 3.61 1.85 -17.15
CA ALA A 41 2.45 1.80 -18.05
C ALA A 41 1.32 0.99 -17.39
N ILE A 42 0.09 1.51 -17.41
CA ILE A 42 -1.07 0.95 -16.69
C ILE A 42 -1.28 -0.53 -16.98
N GLU A 43 -1.13 -0.94 -18.23
CA GLU A 43 -1.25 -2.33 -18.64
C GLU A 43 -0.17 -3.21 -18.01
N ASN A 44 1.05 -2.71 -17.94
CA ASN A 44 2.19 -3.41 -17.34
C ASN A 44 2.07 -3.50 -15.82
N ILE A 45 1.48 -2.50 -15.16
CA ILE A 45 1.21 -2.53 -13.71
C ILE A 45 0.23 -3.66 -13.38
N LYS A 46 -0.85 -3.80 -14.14
CA LYS A 46 -1.82 -4.89 -13.94
C LYS A 46 -1.17 -6.25 -14.10
N GLN A 47 -0.46 -6.46 -15.18
CA GLN A 47 0.25 -7.72 -15.45
C GLN A 47 1.31 -8.02 -14.38
N PHE A 48 1.99 -6.99 -13.91
CA PHE A 48 2.99 -7.12 -12.86
C PHE A 48 2.37 -7.54 -11.53
N LEU A 49 1.27 -6.91 -11.13
CA LEU A 49 0.57 -7.25 -9.89
C LEU A 49 -0.04 -8.66 -9.95
N VAL A 50 -0.62 -9.04 -11.09
CA VAL A 50 -1.11 -10.41 -11.30
C VAL A 50 0.01 -11.44 -11.20
N ARG A 51 1.21 -11.12 -11.68
CA ARG A 51 2.38 -12.01 -11.55
C ARG A 51 2.88 -12.11 -10.10
N LEU A 52 2.81 -11.01 -9.35
CA LEU A 52 3.21 -11.00 -7.94
C LEU A 52 2.20 -11.71 -7.04
N SER A 53 0.93 -11.52 -7.31
CA SER A 53 -0.18 -12.17 -6.60
C SER A 53 -1.27 -12.55 -7.60
N PRO A 54 -1.29 -13.80 -8.07
CA PRO A 54 -2.25 -14.25 -9.07
C PRO A 54 -3.72 -14.15 -8.65
N LYS A 55 -3.97 -13.95 -7.36
CA LYS A 55 -5.32 -13.83 -6.80
C LYS A 55 -5.86 -12.40 -6.84
N ILE A 56 -5.02 -11.41 -7.15
CA ILE A 56 -5.46 -10.02 -7.27
C ILE A 56 -6.10 -9.84 -8.65
N SER A 57 -7.38 -9.52 -8.67
CA SER A 57 -8.10 -9.15 -9.89
C SER A 57 -8.33 -7.64 -9.92
N PHE A 58 -8.26 -7.06 -11.11
CA PHE A 58 -8.42 -5.63 -11.32
C PHE A 58 -9.56 -5.40 -12.29
N SER A 59 -10.50 -4.53 -11.94
CA SER A 59 -11.49 -4.04 -12.89
C SER A 59 -11.17 -2.59 -13.27
N PRO A 60 -11.25 -2.23 -14.54
CA PRO A 60 -11.08 -0.85 -14.96
C PRO A 60 -12.28 -0.04 -14.51
N ASP A 61 -12.04 0.99 -13.70
CA ASP A 61 -13.05 1.98 -13.36
C ASP A 61 -12.93 3.16 -14.32
N PRO A 62 -13.95 3.46 -15.15
CA PRO A 62 -13.89 4.52 -16.15
C PRO A 62 -14.01 5.93 -15.58
N VAL A 63 -14.18 6.12 -14.29
CA VAL A 63 -14.60 7.40 -13.71
C VAL A 63 -13.47 8.19 -13.00
N SER A 64 -12.28 7.63 -12.83
CA SER A 64 -11.22 8.35 -12.10
C SER A 64 -10.19 8.97 -13.04
N ASP A 65 -10.35 10.26 -13.27
CA ASP A 65 -9.59 11.06 -14.24
C ASP A 65 -8.13 11.38 -13.85
N TYR A 66 -7.63 11.00 -12.67
CA TYR A 66 -6.30 11.45 -12.20
C TYR A 66 -5.47 10.45 -11.43
N SER A 67 -6.00 9.35 -11.12
CA SER A 67 -5.23 8.29 -10.51
C SER A 67 -5.02 7.20 -11.54
N ILE A 68 -3.84 6.65 -11.58
CA ILE A 68 -3.68 5.28 -11.97
C ILE A 68 -4.49 4.51 -10.93
N SER A 69 -5.79 4.56 -11.09
CA SER A 69 -6.71 3.73 -10.34
C SER A 69 -6.46 2.34 -10.86
N LEU A 70 -6.01 1.46 -10.01
CA LEU A 70 -5.89 0.05 -10.35
C LEU A 70 -7.26 -0.59 -10.52
N GLY A 71 -8.36 0.19 -10.35
CA GLY A 71 -9.72 -0.30 -10.47
C GLY A 71 -9.98 -1.48 -9.54
N ILE A 72 -9.39 -1.47 -8.36
CA ILE A 72 -9.55 -2.52 -7.36
C ILE A 72 -10.96 -2.41 -6.80
N THR A 73 -11.81 -3.38 -7.10
CA THR A 73 -13.14 -3.44 -6.50
C THR A 73 -13.10 -4.27 -5.22
N PRO A 74 -13.86 -3.86 -4.18
CA PRO A 74 -13.85 -4.55 -2.87
C PRO A 74 -14.25 -6.02 -2.91
N LYS A 75 -14.86 -6.47 -4.01
CA LYS A 75 -15.35 -7.84 -4.15
C LYS A 75 -14.35 -8.82 -4.73
N GLU A 76 -13.23 -8.35 -5.24
CA GLU A 76 -12.34 -9.14 -6.11
C GLU A 76 -10.95 -9.38 -5.52
N TYR A 77 -10.63 -8.82 -4.35
CA TYR A 77 -9.33 -9.00 -3.71
C TYR A 77 -9.43 -9.19 -2.20
N SER A 78 -8.44 -9.86 -1.65
CA SER A 78 -8.21 -9.92 -0.21
C SER A 78 -7.35 -8.71 0.20
N PRO A 79 -7.76 -7.93 1.21
CA PRO A 79 -6.93 -6.86 1.76
C PRO A 79 -5.53 -7.33 2.16
N GLU A 80 -5.41 -8.54 2.67
CA GLU A 80 -4.16 -9.16 3.07
C GLU A 80 -3.20 -9.30 1.88
N GLU A 81 -3.70 -9.62 0.69
CA GLU A 81 -2.88 -9.73 -0.52
C GLU A 81 -2.27 -8.39 -0.93
N ILE A 82 -3.04 -7.31 -0.80
CA ILE A 82 -2.52 -5.94 -1.04
C ILE A 82 -1.44 -5.59 -0.02
N LEU A 83 -1.67 -5.92 1.24
CA LEU A 83 -0.73 -5.63 2.32
C LEU A 83 0.56 -6.46 2.24
N GLU A 84 0.53 -7.61 1.56
CA GLU A 84 1.71 -8.44 1.29
C GLU A 84 2.57 -7.93 0.11
N LEU A 85 2.06 -7.02 -0.72
CA LEU A 85 2.78 -6.51 -1.88
C LEU A 85 4.17 -5.95 -1.57
N PRO A 86 4.39 -5.17 -0.48
CA PRO A 86 5.72 -4.65 -0.18
C PRO A 86 6.76 -5.75 0.03
N GLU A 87 6.40 -6.82 0.73
CA GLU A 87 7.30 -7.96 0.98
C GLU A 87 7.65 -8.68 -0.32
N LEU A 88 6.67 -8.92 -1.19
CA LEU A 88 6.88 -9.50 -2.51
C LEU A 88 7.78 -8.63 -3.38
N LEU A 89 7.54 -7.32 -3.39
CA LEU A 89 8.35 -6.35 -4.13
C LEU A 89 9.78 -6.28 -3.60
N ALA A 90 9.95 -6.23 -2.28
CA ALA A 90 11.26 -6.19 -1.64
C ALA A 90 12.11 -7.40 -2.04
N LYS A 91 11.53 -8.59 -2.00
CA LYS A 91 12.20 -9.83 -2.45
C LYS A 91 12.55 -9.78 -3.93
N ARG A 92 11.67 -9.24 -4.78
CA ARG A 92 11.88 -9.15 -6.22
C ARG A 92 13.02 -8.19 -6.58
N ILE A 93 13.03 -7.00 -5.98
CA ILE A 93 14.06 -5.99 -6.28
C ILE A 93 15.36 -6.23 -5.50
N GLY A 94 15.37 -7.17 -4.55
CA GLY A 94 16.53 -7.46 -3.72
C GLY A 94 16.92 -6.34 -2.77
N LYS A 95 15.95 -5.53 -2.32
CA LYS A 95 16.16 -4.39 -1.41
C LYS A 95 15.20 -4.45 -0.24
N HIS A 96 15.64 -3.90 0.88
CA HIS A 96 14.73 -3.62 1.99
C HIS A 96 13.83 -2.42 1.62
N ILE A 97 12.52 -2.54 1.79
CA ILE A 97 11.58 -1.45 1.55
C ILE A 97 11.22 -0.78 2.87
N VAL A 98 11.33 0.55 2.90
CA VAL A 98 10.83 1.37 4.01
C VAL A 98 9.59 2.12 3.51
N VAL A 99 8.43 1.78 4.04
CA VAL A 99 7.17 2.43 3.71
C VAL A 99 6.89 3.52 4.73
N CYS A 100 6.87 4.77 4.27
CA CYS A 100 6.57 5.95 5.08
C CYS A 100 5.13 6.38 4.83
N ILE A 101 4.29 6.33 5.85
CA ILE A 101 2.86 6.70 5.77
C ILE A 101 2.62 7.94 6.61
N ASP A 102 2.28 9.02 5.94
CA ASP A 102 1.93 10.28 6.60
C ASP A 102 0.42 10.37 6.86
N GLU A 103 0.07 11.18 7.87
CA GLU A 103 -1.29 11.35 8.37
C GLU A 103 -1.95 10.03 8.81
N PHE A 104 -1.16 9.12 9.37
CA PHE A 104 -1.59 7.76 9.72
C PHE A 104 -2.77 7.73 10.71
N GLN A 105 -2.96 8.77 11.54
CA GLN A 105 -4.12 8.87 12.42
C GLN A 105 -5.46 8.88 11.66
N GLN A 106 -5.45 9.15 10.36
CA GLN A 106 -6.66 9.10 9.52
C GLN A 106 -7.37 7.74 9.60
N ILE A 107 -6.62 6.66 9.79
CA ILE A 107 -7.19 5.31 9.97
C ILE A 107 -8.14 5.27 11.16
N GLY A 108 -7.87 6.02 12.22
CA GLY A 108 -8.71 6.08 13.42
C GLY A 108 -10.10 6.70 13.17
N GLU A 109 -10.27 7.44 12.09
CA GLU A 109 -11.54 8.10 11.74
C GLU A 109 -12.46 7.22 10.88
N TRP A 110 -11.99 6.09 10.38
CA TRP A 110 -12.78 5.19 9.55
C TRP A 110 -13.75 4.35 10.39
N GLN A 111 -14.89 3.98 9.79
CA GLN A 111 -15.94 3.22 10.47
C GLN A 111 -15.43 1.90 11.06
N ASP A 112 -14.60 1.18 10.33
CA ASP A 112 -14.05 -0.12 10.73
C ASP A 112 -12.59 -0.04 11.22
N SER A 113 -12.22 1.10 11.80
CA SER A 113 -10.85 1.42 12.23
C SER A 113 -10.15 0.29 12.99
N ILE A 114 -10.81 -0.30 13.98
CA ILE A 114 -10.23 -1.37 14.80
C ILE A 114 -9.94 -2.62 13.96
N THR A 115 -10.84 -2.98 13.07
CA THR A 115 -10.66 -4.13 12.17
C THR A 115 -9.49 -3.90 11.22
N VAL A 116 -9.41 -2.70 10.64
CA VAL A 116 -8.31 -2.30 9.76
C VAL A 116 -6.97 -2.35 10.49
N GLN A 117 -6.88 -1.79 11.69
CA GLN A 117 -5.66 -1.82 12.50
C GLN A 117 -5.18 -3.23 12.80
N LYS A 118 -6.09 -4.11 13.19
CA LYS A 118 -5.78 -5.53 13.44
C LYS A 118 -5.26 -6.23 12.19
N ARG A 119 -5.85 -5.92 11.04
CA ARG A 119 -5.43 -6.45 9.74
C ARG A 119 -4.03 -5.97 9.36
N LEU A 120 -3.78 -4.67 9.43
CA LEU A 120 -2.46 -4.10 9.18
C LEU A 120 -1.39 -4.75 10.06
N ARG A 121 -1.63 -4.79 11.36
CA ARG A 121 -0.71 -5.39 12.31
C ARG A 121 -0.50 -6.88 12.04
N GLY A 122 -1.58 -7.60 11.75
CA GLY A 122 -1.53 -9.05 11.47
C GLY A 122 -0.63 -9.39 10.29
N VAL A 123 -0.61 -8.56 9.25
CA VAL A 123 0.24 -8.77 8.07
C VAL A 123 1.65 -8.21 8.30
N TRP A 124 1.76 -6.97 8.70
CA TRP A 124 3.04 -6.24 8.75
C TRP A 124 4.04 -6.83 9.74
N GLN A 125 3.58 -7.35 10.88
CA GLN A 125 4.46 -7.95 11.90
C GLN A 125 5.24 -9.18 11.41
N HIS A 126 4.79 -9.83 10.34
CA HIS A 126 5.43 -11.02 9.78
C HIS A 126 6.39 -10.71 8.62
N GLN A 127 6.41 -9.47 8.15
CA GLN A 127 7.28 -9.06 7.05
C GLN A 127 8.73 -8.89 7.53
N GLN A 128 9.67 -9.41 6.78
CA GLN A 128 11.09 -9.42 7.14
C GLN A 128 11.93 -8.42 6.33
N HIS A 129 11.44 -8.06 5.14
CA HIS A 129 12.14 -7.18 4.20
C HIS A 129 11.48 -5.80 4.07
N VAL A 130 10.53 -5.52 4.95
CA VAL A 130 9.80 -4.24 4.96
C VAL A 130 9.79 -3.65 6.37
N SER A 131 9.97 -2.35 6.45
CA SER A 131 9.79 -1.55 7.68
C SER A 131 8.77 -0.45 7.42
N TYR A 132 8.04 -0.07 8.44
CA TYR A 132 7.03 0.97 8.37
C TYR A 132 7.38 2.14 9.26
N CYS A 133 7.34 3.35 8.69
CA CYS A 133 7.45 4.61 9.42
C CYS A 133 6.09 5.30 9.37
N LEU A 134 5.45 5.42 10.51
CA LEU A 134 4.10 5.98 10.63
C LEU A 134 4.19 7.37 11.22
N PHE A 135 3.69 8.35 10.49
CA PHE A 135 3.68 9.75 10.89
C PHE A 135 2.25 10.25 11.10
N GLY A 136 2.06 11.17 12.02
CA GLY A 136 0.77 11.80 12.24
C GLY A 136 0.88 13.08 13.06
N SER A 137 0.01 14.04 12.77
CA SER A 137 -0.04 15.34 13.45
C SER A 137 -0.77 15.27 14.80
N LYS A 138 -1.64 14.28 15.01
CA LYS A 138 -2.44 14.10 16.23
C LYS A 138 -1.79 13.05 17.14
N GLN A 139 -0.82 13.46 17.94
CA GLN A 139 0.00 12.58 18.75
C GLN A 139 -0.80 11.59 19.63
N HIS A 140 -1.85 12.04 20.31
CA HIS A 140 -2.64 11.16 21.18
C HIS A 140 -3.39 10.07 20.40
N MET A 141 -3.83 10.35 19.17
CA MET A 141 -4.44 9.35 18.32
C MET A 141 -3.44 8.31 17.83
N MET A 142 -2.22 8.73 17.54
CA MET A 142 -1.14 7.82 17.13
C MET A 142 -0.80 6.82 18.23
N THR A 143 -0.78 7.23 19.49
CA THR A 143 -0.50 6.35 20.64
C THR A 143 -1.59 5.29 20.88
N HIS A 144 -2.81 5.52 20.40
CA HIS A 144 -3.93 4.58 20.52
C HIS A 144 -4.04 3.62 19.33
N LEU A 145 -3.42 3.92 18.18
CA LEU A 145 -3.53 3.09 16.97
C LEU A 145 -2.65 1.83 17.03
N PHE A 146 -1.50 1.94 17.62
CA PHE A 146 -0.52 0.85 17.73
C PHE A 146 0.13 0.86 19.12
#